data_7cf73a583a4ea88165b7dc4ce0196b9d
#
_entry.id   7cf73a583a4ea88165b7dc4ce0196b9d
#
_cell.length_a   1.000
_cell.length_b   1.000
_cell.length_c   1.000
_cell.angle_alpha   90.00
_cell.angle_beta   90.00
_cell.angle_gamma   90.00
#
_symmetry.space_group_name_H-M   'P 1'
#
loop_
_entity.id
_entity.type
_entity.pdbx_description
1 polymer ?
#
loop_
_entity_poly.entity_id
_entity_poly.type
_entity_poly.pdbx_seq_one_letter_code
_entity_poly.pdbx_strand_id
1 'polypeptide(L)'
;MSKLHGDVSKRMFAPVWEGFFPEESHVSYVTNGVHLPTWAAPEWQQFFVRHFGADYLRHQSQEEMWAKIMSVPSEEIRQIRQRLKRRLIQHIQSTIIKTHGEIGLPPQ
;
A
#
# COMPACT_ATOMS: atom_id res chain seq x y z
N MET A 1 -0.08 -0.99 13.42
CA MET A 1 1.29 -0.53 13.76
C MET A 1 2.24 -1.67 13.42
N SER A 2 3.39 -1.41 12.78
CA SER A 2 4.34 -2.48 12.42
C SER A 2 5.09 -3.02 13.65
N LYS A 3 5.70 -4.21 13.53
CA LYS A 3 6.56 -4.78 14.57
C LYS A 3 7.67 -3.80 14.97
N LEU A 4 8.37 -3.23 13.97
CA LEU A 4 9.43 -2.24 14.21
C LEU A 4 8.93 -1.05 15.03
N HIS A 5 7.74 -0.54 14.74
CA HIS A 5 7.15 0.56 15.49
C HIS A 5 6.82 0.14 16.94
N GLY A 6 6.37 -1.10 17.15
CA GLY A 6 6.17 -1.68 18.48
C GLY A 6 7.48 -1.72 19.28
N ASP A 7 8.56 -2.18 18.65
CA ASP A 7 9.88 -2.26 19.29
C ASP A 7 10.46 -0.86 19.65
N VAL A 8 10.26 0.12 18.76
CA VAL A 8 10.63 1.53 19.04
C VAL A 8 9.78 2.09 20.18
N SER A 9 8.47 1.84 20.19
CA SER A 9 7.56 2.29 21.26
C SER A 9 7.94 1.70 22.62
N LYS A 10 8.33 0.43 22.68
CA LYS A 10 8.82 -0.20 23.92
C LYS A 10 9.99 0.58 24.53
N ARG A 11 10.97 0.96 23.70
CA ARG A 11 12.13 1.74 24.13
C ARG A 11 11.76 3.15 24.54
N MET A 12 10.87 3.82 23.79
CA MET A 12 10.41 5.17 24.10
C MET A 12 9.69 5.24 25.45
N PHE A 13 8.88 4.23 25.74
CA PHE A 13 8.06 4.20 26.97
C PHE A 13 8.76 3.44 28.12
N ALA A 14 9.96 2.90 27.94
CA ALA A 14 10.70 2.22 29.00
C ALA A 14 10.83 3.04 30.31
N PRO A 15 11.05 4.37 30.26
CA PRO A 15 11.11 5.17 31.50
C PRO A 15 9.80 5.24 32.29
N VAL A 16 8.66 4.86 31.68
CA VAL A 16 7.35 4.86 32.37
C VAL A 16 7.24 3.63 33.30
N TRP A 17 7.97 2.56 33.00
CA TRP A 17 7.98 1.33 33.79
C TRP A 17 9.37 1.10 34.39
N GLU A 18 9.66 1.86 35.47
CA GLU A 18 10.91 1.71 36.20
C GLU A 18 11.08 0.29 36.74
N GLY A 19 12.26 -0.30 36.56
CA GLY A 19 12.58 -1.65 37.02
C GLY A 19 12.25 -2.77 36.03
N PHE A 20 11.71 -2.44 34.85
CA PHE A 20 11.45 -3.42 33.78
C PHE A 20 12.36 -3.15 32.59
N PHE A 21 12.79 -4.22 31.93
CA PHE A 21 13.45 -4.10 30.63
C PHE A 21 12.43 -3.72 29.56
N PRO A 22 12.84 -3.00 28.46
CA PRO A 22 11.93 -2.63 27.38
C PRO A 22 11.16 -3.82 26.79
N GLU A 23 11.75 -5.00 26.77
CA GLU A 23 11.17 -6.24 26.25
C GLU A 23 10.02 -6.75 27.13
N GLU A 24 10.05 -6.46 28.42
CA GLU A 24 9.05 -6.85 29.42
C GLU A 24 7.87 -5.88 29.47
N SER A 25 7.96 -4.74 28.76
CA SER A 25 6.89 -3.74 28.74
C SER A 25 5.62 -4.30 28.14
N HIS A 26 4.47 -3.86 28.63
CA HIS A 26 3.14 -4.26 28.15
C HIS A 26 2.80 -3.66 26.76
N VAL A 27 3.71 -2.91 26.13
CA VAL A 27 3.53 -2.37 24.79
C VAL A 27 3.57 -3.50 23.78
N SER A 28 2.51 -3.67 23.03
CA SER A 28 2.40 -4.65 21.96
C SER A 28 2.11 -3.98 20.63
N TYR A 29 2.08 -4.74 19.55
CA TYR A 29 1.72 -4.23 18.24
C TYR A 29 0.66 -5.13 17.60
N VAL A 30 -0.21 -4.50 16.81
CA VAL A 30 -1.12 -5.18 15.91
C VAL A 30 -0.82 -4.68 14.51
N THR A 31 -0.48 -5.59 13.60
CA THR A 31 -0.24 -5.23 12.19
C THR A 31 -1.57 -4.85 11.54
N ASN A 32 -1.59 -3.67 10.90
CA ASN A 32 -2.76 -3.24 10.17
C ASN A 32 -3.03 -4.18 8.99
N GLY A 33 -4.30 -4.50 8.78
CA GLY A 33 -4.75 -5.12 7.56
C GLY A 33 -4.68 -4.14 6.38
N VAL A 34 -4.58 -4.68 5.18
CA VAL A 34 -4.66 -3.90 3.93
C VAL A 34 -6.10 -3.91 3.46
N HIS A 35 -6.70 -2.72 3.32
CA HIS A 35 -8.00 -2.58 2.67
C HIS A 35 -7.81 -2.48 1.16
N LEU A 36 -7.81 -3.62 0.50
CA LEU A 36 -7.51 -3.75 -0.93
C LEU A 36 -8.30 -2.79 -1.83
N PRO A 37 -9.63 -2.57 -1.66
CA PRO A 37 -10.38 -1.62 -2.49
C PRO A 37 -9.90 -0.18 -2.40
N THR A 38 -9.34 0.23 -1.25
CA THR A 38 -8.79 1.60 -1.10
C THR A 38 -7.45 1.76 -1.83
N TRP A 39 -6.61 0.74 -1.83
CA TRP A 39 -5.24 0.83 -2.32
C TRP A 39 -5.07 0.35 -3.75
N ALA A 40 -5.96 -0.53 -4.23
CA ALA A 40 -5.93 -1.00 -5.60
C ALA A 40 -6.64 -0.02 -6.54
N ALA A 41 -5.95 0.41 -7.58
CA ALA A 41 -6.54 1.21 -8.64
C ALA A 41 -7.73 0.47 -9.30
N PRO A 42 -8.73 1.20 -9.87
CA PRO A 42 -9.89 0.58 -10.50
C PRO A 42 -9.53 -0.48 -11.56
N GLU A 43 -8.44 -0.27 -12.29
CA GLU A 43 -7.94 -1.22 -13.30
C GLU A 43 -7.54 -2.56 -12.66
N TRP A 44 -6.92 -2.52 -11.47
CA TRP A 44 -6.59 -3.72 -10.72
C TRP A 44 -7.84 -4.38 -10.12
N GLN A 45 -8.81 -3.61 -9.65
CA GLN A 45 -10.05 -4.18 -9.14
C GLN A 45 -10.81 -4.92 -10.24
N GLN A 46 -10.90 -4.35 -11.45
CA GLN A 46 -11.49 -5.00 -12.61
C GLN A 46 -10.73 -6.29 -13.01
N PHE A 47 -9.41 -6.24 -12.94
CA PHE A 47 -8.55 -7.40 -13.18
C PHE A 47 -8.82 -8.51 -12.16
N PHE A 48 -8.92 -8.17 -10.87
CA PHE A 48 -9.20 -9.15 -9.81
C PHE A 48 -10.59 -9.77 -9.97
N VAL A 49 -11.60 -8.97 -10.28
CA VAL A 49 -12.95 -9.49 -10.58
C VAL A 49 -12.92 -10.48 -11.74
N ARG A 50 -12.20 -10.19 -12.81
CA ARG A 50 -12.11 -11.01 -14.01
C ARG A 50 -11.42 -12.36 -13.76
N HIS A 51 -10.32 -12.36 -13.01
CA HIS A 51 -9.50 -13.55 -12.83
C HIS A 51 -9.82 -14.33 -11.56
N PHE A 52 -10.31 -13.67 -10.53
CA PHE A 52 -10.57 -14.30 -9.22
C PHE A 52 -12.07 -14.42 -8.90
N GLY A 53 -12.92 -13.68 -9.60
CA GLY A 53 -14.36 -13.66 -9.37
C GLY A 53 -14.84 -12.40 -8.64
N ALA A 54 -16.14 -12.11 -8.72
CA ALA A 54 -16.73 -10.91 -8.14
C ALA A 54 -16.64 -10.89 -6.59
N ASP A 55 -16.51 -12.03 -5.97
CA ASP A 55 -16.45 -12.22 -4.53
C ASP A 55 -14.99 -12.34 -3.98
N TYR A 56 -13.98 -12.01 -4.80
CA TYR A 56 -12.56 -12.12 -4.44
C TYR A 56 -12.20 -11.46 -3.09
N LEU A 57 -12.91 -10.39 -2.71
CA LEU A 57 -12.69 -9.71 -1.43
C LEU A 57 -13.02 -10.58 -0.20
N ARG A 58 -13.94 -11.54 -0.34
CA ARG A 58 -14.27 -12.49 0.73
C ARG A 58 -13.20 -13.57 0.89
N HIS A 59 -12.43 -13.80 -0.17
CA HIS A 59 -11.42 -14.87 -0.27
C HIS A 59 -9.99 -14.35 -0.26
N GLN A 60 -9.77 -13.04 0.02
CA GLN A 60 -8.45 -12.41 -0.06
C GLN A 60 -7.40 -12.96 0.90
N SER A 61 -7.81 -13.72 1.92
CA SER A 61 -6.92 -14.44 2.85
C SER A 61 -6.54 -15.84 2.36
N GLN A 62 -7.14 -16.32 1.27
CA GLN A 62 -6.92 -17.68 0.75
C GLN A 62 -5.79 -17.66 -0.28
N GLU A 63 -4.73 -18.42 -0.03
CA GLU A 63 -3.56 -18.51 -0.90
C GLU A 63 -3.92 -19.06 -2.28
N GLU A 64 -4.82 -20.04 -2.33
CA GLU A 64 -5.29 -20.70 -3.56
C GLU A 64 -5.95 -19.70 -4.52
N MET A 65 -6.64 -18.71 -4.00
CA MET A 65 -7.20 -17.65 -4.84
C MET A 65 -6.09 -16.87 -5.54
N TRP A 66 -5.07 -16.47 -4.79
CA TRP A 66 -3.95 -15.68 -5.35
C TRP A 66 -3.05 -16.50 -6.26
N ALA A 67 -2.93 -17.82 -6.05
CA ALA A 67 -2.15 -18.71 -6.90
C ALA A 67 -2.62 -18.68 -8.37
N LYS A 68 -3.90 -18.36 -8.62
CA LYS A 68 -4.44 -18.19 -9.99
C LYS A 68 -3.71 -17.11 -10.79
N ILE A 69 -3.00 -16.18 -10.15
CA ILE A 69 -2.21 -15.14 -10.83
C ILE A 69 -1.12 -15.76 -11.72
N MET A 70 -0.63 -16.95 -11.36
CA MET A 70 0.42 -17.64 -12.11
C MET A 70 -0.03 -18.11 -13.50
N SER A 71 -1.35 -18.23 -13.72
CA SER A 71 -1.93 -18.60 -15.03
C SER A 71 -2.27 -17.38 -15.89
N VAL A 72 -2.17 -16.18 -15.36
CA VAL A 72 -2.51 -14.94 -16.08
C VAL A 72 -1.37 -14.55 -17.02
N PRO A 73 -1.65 -14.18 -18.28
CA PRO A 73 -0.62 -13.67 -19.18
C PRO A 73 0.08 -12.44 -18.60
N SER A 74 1.40 -12.50 -18.50
CA SER A 74 2.22 -11.40 -17.96
C SER A 74 2.02 -10.08 -18.71
N GLU A 75 1.66 -10.16 -19.99
CA GLU A 75 1.36 -9.01 -20.83
C GLU A 75 0.17 -8.19 -20.30
N GLU A 76 -0.89 -8.85 -19.80
CA GLU A 76 -2.05 -8.14 -19.23
C GLU A 76 -1.64 -7.34 -18.00
N ILE A 77 -0.84 -7.96 -17.12
CA ILE A 77 -0.28 -7.30 -15.93
C ILE A 77 0.59 -6.11 -16.34
N ARG A 78 1.43 -6.28 -17.35
CA ARG A 78 2.32 -5.24 -17.86
C ARG A 78 1.54 -4.04 -18.41
N GLN A 79 0.48 -4.28 -19.15
CA GLN A 79 -0.37 -3.23 -19.73
C GLN A 79 -1.06 -2.39 -18.65
N ILE A 80 -1.60 -3.03 -17.61
CA ILE A 80 -2.19 -2.31 -16.47
C ILE A 80 -1.14 -1.42 -15.80
N ARG A 81 0.03 -1.97 -15.47
CA ARG A 81 1.12 -1.21 -14.85
C ARG A 81 1.58 -0.03 -15.69
N GLN A 82 1.71 -0.19 -17.00
CA GLN A 82 2.10 0.89 -17.90
C GLN A 82 1.06 2.00 -17.96
N ARG A 83 -0.23 1.65 -17.96
CA ARG A 83 -1.34 2.62 -17.92
C ARG A 83 -1.29 3.44 -16.64
N LEU A 84 -1.16 2.77 -15.49
CA LEU A 84 -1.09 3.43 -14.20
C LEU A 84 0.16 4.32 -14.06
N LYS A 85 1.31 3.86 -14.56
CA LYS A 85 2.56 4.64 -14.58
C LYS A 85 2.41 5.91 -15.42
N ARG A 86 1.82 5.82 -16.60
CA ARG A 86 1.55 7.00 -17.44
C ARG A 86 0.66 8.00 -16.73
N ARG A 87 -0.44 7.54 -16.10
CA ARG A 87 -1.34 8.40 -15.33
C ARG A 87 -0.62 9.10 -14.18
N LEU A 88 0.24 8.39 -13.46
CA LEU A 88 1.05 8.98 -12.38
C LEU A 88 2.01 10.07 -12.92
N ILE A 89 2.72 9.80 -14.00
CA ILE A 89 3.63 10.78 -14.62
C ILE A 89 2.86 12.03 -15.05
N GLN A 90 1.71 11.87 -15.70
CA GLN A 90 0.85 12.99 -16.11
C GLN A 90 0.38 13.80 -14.90
N HIS A 91 -0.01 13.13 -13.81
CA HIS A 91 -0.42 13.80 -12.58
C HIS A 91 0.73 14.60 -11.97
N ILE A 92 1.93 14.02 -11.88
CA ILE A 92 3.12 14.72 -11.38
C ILE A 92 3.42 15.95 -12.23
N GLN A 93 3.45 15.80 -13.55
CA GLN A 93 3.71 16.91 -14.48
C GLN A 93 2.69 18.04 -14.29
N SER A 94 1.40 17.71 -14.24
CA SER A 94 0.34 18.72 -14.04
C SER A 94 0.43 19.41 -12.68
N THR A 95 0.85 18.69 -11.64
CA THR A 95 1.04 19.24 -10.29
C THR A 95 2.22 20.19 -10.25
N ILE A 96 3.35 19.80 -10.84
CA ILE A 96 4.55 20.66 -10.93
C ILE A 96 4.20 21.97 -11.65
N ILE A 97 3.51 21.89 -12.81
CA ILE A 97 3.11 23.09 -13.58
C ILE A 97 2.24 24.01 -12.73
N LYS A 98 1.26 23.47 -12.01
CA LYS A 98 0.41 24.25 -11.10
C LYS A 98 1.23 24.93 -10.01
N THR A 99 2.05 24.16 -9.32
CA THR A 99 2.87 24.68 -8.20
C THR A 99 3.84 25.75 -8.67
N HIS A 100 4.49 25.60 -9.82
CA HIS A 100 5.35 26.63 -10.40
C HIS A 100 4.56 27.89 -10.77
N GLY A 101 3.36 27.76 -11.30
CA GLY A 101 2.48 28.90 -11.59
C GLY A 101 2.05 29.67 -10.34
N GLU A 102 1.76 28.96 -9.25
CA GLU A 102 1.36 29.54 -7.96
C GLU A 102 2.53 30.23 -7.22
N ILE A 103 3.76 29.74 -7.37
CA ILE A 103 4.96 30.29 -6.71
C ILE A 103 5.57 31.43 -7.54
N GLY A 104 5.09 31.69 -8.76
CA GLY A 104 5.57 32.77 -9.62
C GLY A 104 7.04 32.60 -10.07
N LEU A 105 7.58 31.39 -10.02
CA LEU A 105 8.92 31.10 -10.51
C LEU A 105 8.89 30.95 -12.05
N PRO A 106 9.80 31.62 -12.78
CA PRO A 106 9.87 31.46 -14.24
C PRO A 106 10.21 30.00 -14.61
N PRO A 107 9.67 29.48 -15.71
CA PRO A 107 10.08 28.18 -16.23
C PRO A 107 11.58 28.24 -16.59
N GLN A 108 12.34 27.28 -16.08
CA GLN A 108 13.75 27.09 -16.46
C GLN A 108 13.84 26.35 -17.78
#